data_f0029861862a8fd3757c92b8c2366757
#
_entry.id   f0029861862a8fd3757c92b8c2366757
#
_cell.length_a   1.000
_cell.length_b   1.000
_cell.length_c   1.000
_cell.angle_alpha   90.00
_cell.angle_beta   90.00
_cell.angle_gamma   90.00
#
_symmetry.space_group_name_H-M   'P 1'
#
loop_
_entity.id
_entity.type
_entity.pdbx_description
1 polymer ?
#
loop_
_entity_poly.entity_id
_entity_poly.type
_entity_poly.pdbx_seq_one_letter_code
_entity_poly.pdbx_strand_id
1 'polypeptide(L)'
;METSRQNPTTSRAKAKSTEATVRLPREALTPEDHLEILKQLYLARYFDVRLIKEKRRGRLTGTLYSSHNQEGILVGTLFGLRPDDWISPIHRDMPAFFMKDLRAGWDNPDRLGMSVEEVCAQVWCRSGSPGRARDNWSHIGSRSKHIIHSTSMLAGTIPVAAGVVLADRLNGGDAVVLTYNGEGSTAQGVFHEAINFAAVHKLPVITIVENNMWAYGTPVELECPTEDVARRADGYGIPGLIADGQDVFDVYDKVMTAIEYARAGNGPSIVECKTFRAYGHGDHDDDRAAKYRPNDEVEEGRSRDPIAVCKRYLVEKGYLSKAEAEQYHAENKGAQQATDEDFPPDVVAYLKKGVDYAIKSPTPPAEEGGMWVFAE
;
A
#
# COMPACT_ATOMS: atom_id res chain seq x y z
N MET A 1 54.07 -36.37 -19.33
CA MET A 1 53.52 -35.37 -20.29
C MET A 1 52.73 -34.35 -19.48
N GLU A 2 53.42 -33.29 -19.08
CA GLU A 2 52.85 -32.13 -18.36
C GLU A 2 52.29 -31.17 -19.40
N THR A 3 50.99 -30.86 -19.28
CA THR A 3 50.36 -29.78 -20.06
C THR A 3 50.10 -28.61 -19.13
N SER A 4 50.93 -27.58 -19.24
CA SER A 4 50.79 -26.29 -18.58
C SER A 4 49.57 -25.54 -19.11
N ARG A 5 48.61 -25.22 -18.24
CA ARG A 5 47.52 -24.28 -18.54
C ARG A 5 47.97 -22.86 -18.15
N GLN A 6 48.18 -22.04 -19.16
CA GLN A 6 48.39 -20.60 -18.98
C GLN A 6 47.02 -19.91 -18.72
N ASN A 7 46.94 -19.18 -17.62
CA ASN A 7 45.82 -18.27 -17.31
C ASN A 7 46.00 -16.94 -18.07
N PRO A 8 45.01 -16.44 -18.78
CA PRO A 8 45.04 -15.10 -19.33
C PRO A 8 44.64 -14.07 -18.25
N THR A 9 45.57 -13.24 -17.87
CA THR A 9 45.38 -12.02 -17.09
C THR A 9 44.61 -10.99 -17.92
N THR A 10 43.30 -10.84 -17.69
CA THR A 10 42.53 -9.74 -18.25
C THR A 10 42.73 -8.49 -17.39
N SER A 11 43.39 -7.49 -17.90
CA SER A 11 43.48 -6.15 -17.33
C SER A 11 42.09 -5.50 -17.32
N ARG A 12 41.55 -5.29 -16.14
CA ARG A 12 40.30 -4.56 -15.91
C ARG A 12 40.56 -3.07 -16.09
N ALA A 13 40.25 -2.54 -17.27
CA ALA A 13 40.18 -1.09 -17.48
C ALA A 13 39.13 -0.47 -16.53
N LYS A 14 39.57 0.43 -15.65
CA LYS A 14 38.70 1.26 -14.84
C LYS A 14 37.95 2.21 -15.76
N ALA A 15 36.67 1.89 -16.04
CA ALA A 15 35.77 2.85 -16.64
C ALA A 15 35.53 4.00 -15.62
N LYS A 16 35.88 5.21 -16.01
CA LYS A 16 35.50 6.41 -15.30
C LYS A 16 33.97 6.52 -15.44
N SER A 17 33.23 6.28 -14.35
CA SER A 17 31.81 6.60 -14.27
C SER A 17 31.67 8.13 -14.26
N THR A 18 31.27 8.71 -15.38
CA THR A 18 30.54 9.96 -15.35
C THR A 18 29.25 9.65 -14.64
N GLU A 19 29.09 10.12 -13.41
CA GLU A 19 27.82 10.14 -12.71
C GLU A 19 26.87 11.02 -13.54
N ALA A 20 26.13 10.40 -14.45
CA ALA A 20 24.93 10.99 -14.98
C ALA A 20 24.00 11.15 -13.77
N THR A 21 23.62 12.38 -13.46
CA THR A 21 22.65 12.68 -12.41
C THR A 21 21.36 11.93 -12.79
N VAL A 22 21.12 10.79 -12.13
CA VAL A 22 19.90 10.01 -12.38
C VAL A 22 18.72 10.87 -11.95
N ARG A 23 17.90 11.27 -12.91
CA ARG A 23 16.67 12.03 -12.63
C ARG A 23 15.72 11.16 -11.82
N LEU A 24 15.28 11.65 -10.65
CA LEU A 24 14.31 10.93 -9.82
C LEU A 24 12.93 10.93 -10.49
N PRO A 25 12.16 9.84 -10.41
CA PRO A 25 10.82 9.76 -10.98
C PRO A 25 9.89 10.91 -10.56
N ARG A 26 9.97 11.36 -9.30
CA ARG A 26 9.21 12.52 -8.78
C ARG A 26 9.44 13.83 -9.55
N GLU A 27 10.58 13.98 -10.20
CA GLU A 27 10.90 15.18 -10.98
C GLU A 27 10.12 15.28 -12.30
N ALA A 28 9.43 14.20 -12.69
CA ALA A 28 8.51 14.19 -13.83
C ALA A 28 7.08 14.60 -13.46
N LEU A 29 6.77 14.67 -12.16
CA LEU A 29 5.47 15.10 -11.66
C LEU A 29 5.30 16.62 -11.83
N THR A 30 4.09 17.06 -12.20
CA THR A 30 3.73 18.47 -12.23
C THR A 30 3.45 19.01 -10.82
N PRO A 31 3.43 20.33 -10.60
CA PRO A 31 2.99 20.91 -9.33
C PRO A 31 1.58 20.43 -8.91
N GLU A 32 0.67 20.27 -9.89
CA GLU A 32 -0.69 19.77 -9.67
C GLU A 32 -0.69 18.31 -9.21
N ASP A 33 0.18 17.46 -9.78
CA ASP A 33 0.36 16.09 -9.31
C ASP A 33 0.82 16.05 -7.84
N HIS A 34 1.73 16.93 -7.46
CA HIS A 34 2.22 17.03 -6.10
C HIS A 34 1.11 17.44 -5.11
N LEU A 35 0.25 18.38 -5.50
CA LEU A 35 -0.91 18.79 -4.69
C LEU A 35 -1.97 17.69 -4.62
N GLU A 36 -2.19 16.97 -5.71
CA GLU A 36 -3.09 15.81 -5.74
C GLU A 36 -2.61 14.69 -4.80
N ILE A 37 -1.30 14.43 -4.73
CA ILE A 37 -0.70 13.50 -3.76
C ILE A 37 -1.04 13.90 -2.32
N LEU A 38 -0.88 15.18 -1.96
CA LEU A 38 -1.26 15.66 -0.63
C LEU A 38 -2.75 15.45 -0.36
N LYS A 39 -3.59 15.73 -1.34
CA LYS A 39 -5.04 15.53 -1.22
C LYS A 39 -5.40 14.06 -1.02
N GLN A 40 -4.72 13.14 -1.68
CA GLN A 40 -4.90 11.71 -1.50
C GLN A 40 -4.42 11.23 -0.12
N LEU A 41 -3.36 11.80 0.44
CA LEU A 41 -2.96 11.54 1.83
C LEU A 41 -4.06 11.94 2.82
N TYR A 42 -4.68 13.13 2.63
CA TYR A 42 -5.84 13.53 3.42
C TYR A 42 -7.02 12.56 3.27
N LEU A 43 -7.27 12.05 2.07
CA LEU A 43 -8.36 11.11 1.82
C LEU A 43 -8.15 9.79 2.55
N ALA A 44 -6.96 9.20 2.47
CA ALA A 44 -6.62 7.98 3.19
C ALA A 44 -6.76 8.17 4.71
N ARG A 45 -6.23 9.27 5.26
CA ARG A 45 -6.34 9.63 6.67
C ARG A 45 -7.80 9.83 7.10
N TYR A 46 -8.59 10.55 6.32
CA TYR A 46 -9.99 10.82 6.64
C TYR A 46 -10.84 9.55 6.63
N PHE A 47 -10.55 8.61 5.73
CA PHE A 47 -11.19 7.29 5.73
C PHE A 47 -10.98 6.57 7.06
N ASP A 48 -9.74 6.45 7.54
CA ASP A 48 -9.44 5.82 8.83
C ASP A 48 -10.10 6.55 10.02
N VAL A 49 -10.05 7.87 10.03
CA VAL A 49 -10.71 8.69 11.05
C VAL A 49 -12.20 8.40 11.11
N ARG A 50 -12.86 8.31 9.95
CA ARG A 50 -14.29 7.98 9.86
C ARG A 50 -14.57 6.56 10.35
N LEU A 51 -13.79 5.57 9.93
CA LEU A 51 -13.99 4.19 10.35
C LEU A 51 -13.85 4.02 11.87
N ILE A 52 -12.81 4.58 12.47
CA ILE A 52 -12.59 4.51 13.91
C ILE A 52 -13.75 5.18 14.69
N LYS A 53 -14.26 6.33 14.21
CA LYS A 53 -15.41 7.00 14.81
C LYS A 53 -16.69 6.17 14.71
N GLU A 54 -16.98 5.60 13.54
CA GLU A 54 -18.18 4.78 13.33
C GLU A 54 -18.10 3.45 14.10
N LYS A 55 -16.92 2.87 14.23
CA LYS A 55 -16.69 1.68 15.08
C LYS A 55 -17.01 1.97 16.54
N ARG A 56 -16.54 3.09 17.08
CA ARG A 56 -16.84 3.51 18.45
C ARG A 56 -18.32 3.82 18.71
N ARG A 57 -19.03 4.21 17.67
CA ARG A 57 -20.51 4.36 17.71
C ARG A 57 -21.26 3.04 17.64
N GLY A 58 -20.53 1.91 17.57
CA GLY A 58 -21.12 0.57 17.44
C GLY A 58 -21.74 0.27 16.07
N ARG A 59 -21.37 1.04 15.03
CA ARG A 59 -21.95 0.90 13.69
C ARG A 59 -21.17 -0.04 12.76
N LEU A 60 -19.98 -0.43 13.16
CA LEU A 60 -19.13 -1.35 12.41
C LEU A 60 -18.85 -2.60 13.21
N THR A 61 -18.91 -3.76 12.55
CA THR A 61 -18.58 -5.08 13.11
C THR A 61 -17.17 -5.50 12.70
N GLY A 62 -16.62 -6.50 13.38
CA GLY A 62 -15.25 -6.98 13.10
C GLY A 62 -14.15 -6.05 13.61
N THR A 63 -12.91 -6.45 13.42
CA THR A 63 -11.71 -5.69 13.82
C THR A 63 -11.31 -4.73 12.73
N LEU A 64 -11.03 -3.46 13.06
CA LEU A 64 -10.47 -2.48 12.14
C LEU A 64 -8.94 -2.45 12.25
N TYR A 65 -8.29 -2.34 11.10
CA TYR A 65 -6.85 -2.18 10.97
C TYR A 65 -6.57 -0.83 10.30
N SER A 66 -6.03 0.10 11.06
CA SER A 66 -5.81 1.47 10.58
C SER A 66 -4.52 1.58 9.77
N SER A 67 -4.56 2.31 8.66
CA SER A 67 -3.40 2.72 7.86
C SER A 67 -2.75 4.01 8.36
N HIS A 68 -3.20 4.56 9.46
CA HIS A 68 -2.72 5.83 10.02
C HIS A 68 -1.20 5.80 10.23
N ASN A 69 -0.51 6.78 9.69
CA ASN A 69 0.95 6.92 9.52
C ASN A 69 1.59 6.03 8.43
N GLN A 70 0.80 5.21 7.71
CA GLN A 70 1.28 4.42 6.58
C GLN A 70 0.68 4.91 5.24
N GLU A 71 -0.06 6.01 5.24
CA GLU A 71 -0.69 6.57 4.04
C GLU A 71 0.32 6.95 2.96
N GLY A 72 1.56 7.32 3.36
CA GLY A 72 2.66 7.60 2.44
C GLY A 72 2.96 6.43 1.52
N ILE A 73 2.88 5.19 2.05
CA ILE A 73 3.08 3.97 1.26
C ILE A 73 1.92 3.81 0.28
N LEU A 74 0.67 3.88 0.74
CA LEU A 74 -0.49 3.68 -0.12
C LEU A 74 -0.52 4.68 -1.28
N VAL A 75 -0.38 5.97 -0.99
CA VAL A 75 -0.43 7.01 -2.02
C VAL A 75 0.78 6.93 -2.94
N GLY A 76 2.00 6.78 -2.39
CA GLY A 76 3.23 6.72 -3.18
C GLY A 76 3.28 5.54 -4.13
N THR A 77 2.74 4.39 -3.74
CA THR A 77 2.70 3.20 -4.59
C THR A 77 1.63 3.27 -5.67
N LEU A 78 0.46 3.83 -5.37
CA LEU A 78 -0.68 3.84 -6.29
C LEU A 78 -0.61 4.95 -7.34
N PHE A 79 0.01 6.10 -7.01
CA PHE A 79 -0.04 7.30 -7.83
C PHE A 79 0.58 7.14 -9.23
N GLY A 80 1.59 6.28 -9.37
CA GLY A 80 2.29 6.03 -10.62
C GLY A 80 1.77 4.85 -11.45
N LEU A 81 0.77 4.13 -10.96
CA LEU A 81 0.21 2.98 -11.67
C LEU A 81 -0.58 3.38 -12.92
N ARG A 82 -0.51 2.53 -13.94
CA ARG A 82 -1.45 2.59 -15.06
C ARG A 82 -2.80 1.98 -14.65
N PRO A 83 -3.88 2.34 -15.34
CA PRO A 83 -5.19 1.75 -15.04
C PRO A 83 -5.23 0.22 -15.11
N ASP A 84 -4.50 -0.38 -16.07
CA ASP A 84 -4.41 -1.82 -16.31
C ASP A 84 -3.45 -2.57 -15.38
N ASP A 85 -2.65 -1.87 -14.58
CA ASP A 85 -1.83 -2.51 -13.55
C ASP A 85 -2.69 -3.11 -12.43
N TRP A 86 -2.17 -4.17 -11.82
CA TRP A 86 -2.86 -4.89 -10.75
C TRP A 86 -2.35 -4.49 -9.37
N ILE A 87 -3.24 -4.54 -8.40
CA ILE A 87 -2.89 -4.42 -6.98
C ILE A 87 -3.41 -5.60 -6.19
N SER A 88 -2.69 -5.96 -5.14
CA SER A 88 -3.07 -7.00 -4.17
C SER A 88 -2.91 -6.46 -2.74
N PRO A 89 -3.85 -5.61 -2.27
CA PRO A 89 -3.81 -5.00 -0.95
C PRO A 89 -4.03 -6.02 0.17
N ILE A 90 -3.61 -5.68 1.39
CA ILE A 90 -3.92 -6.44 2.60
C ILE A 90 -4.97 -5.71 3.47
N HIS A 91 -5.29 -6.29 4.62
CA HIS A 91 -6.34 -5.79 5.51
C HIS A 91 -6.15 -4.33 5.98
N ARG A 92 -4.91 -3.82 6.00
CA ARG A 92 -4.59 -2.43 6.40
C ARG A 92 -4.75 -1.43 5.25
N ASP A 93 -4.76 -1.91 4.01
CA ASP A 93 -4.74 -1.08 2.81
C ASP A 93 -6.15 -0.78 2.27
N MET A 94 -7.15 -0.73 3.12
CA MET A 94 -8.54 -0.49 2.67
C MET A 94 -8.70 0.75 1.78
N PRO A 95 -7.98 1.87 2.00
CA PRO A 95 -8.05 2.99 1.08
C PRO A 95 -7.59 2.65 -0.36
N ALA A 96 -6.65 1.70 -0.53
CA ALA A 96 -6.13 1.34 -1.84
C ALA A 96 -7.21 0.87 -2.82
N PHE A 97 -8.27 0.21 -2.33
CA PHE A 97 -9.34 -0.31 -3.17
C PHE A 97 -10.09 0.78 -3.94
N PHE A 98 -10.33 1.93 -3.33
CA PHE A 98 -10.97 3.06 -4.01
C PHE A 98 -9.98 4.14 -4.48
N MET A 99 -8.72 4.10 -4.01
CA MET A 99 -7.69 5.06 -4.43
C MET A 99 -6.97 4.66 -5.71
N LYS A 100 -7.03 3.39 -6.11
CA LYS A 100 -6.50 2.94 -7.39
C LYS A 100 -7.10 3.78 -8.52
N ASP A 101 -6.24 4.30 -9.41
CA ASP A 101 -6.62 5.07 -10.60
C ASP A 101 -7.36 6.40 -10.30
N LEU A 102 -7.13 7.02 -9.11
CA LEU A 102 -7.75 8.32 -8.78
C LEU A 102 -7.27 9.47 -9.68
N ARG A 103 -6.08 9.38 -10.30
CA ARG A 103 -5.62 10.39 -11.27
C ARG A 103 -6.54 10.54 -12.47
N ALA A 104 -7.30 9.51 -12.82
CA ALA A 104 -8.32 9.57 -13.88
C ALA A 104 -9.52 10.45 -13.49
N GLY A 105 -9.60 10.90 -12.25
CA GLY A 105 -10.68 11.71 -11.70
C GLY A 105 -11.46 10.96 -10.62
N TRP A 106 -11.72 11.62 -9.49
CA TRP A 106 -12.32 10.99 -8.30
C TRP A 106 -13.74 10.44 -8.55
N ASP A 107 -14.54 11.14 -9.34
CA ASP A 107 -15.90 10.74 -9.73
C ASP A 107 -15.97 10.18 -11.17
N ASN A 108 -14.84 9.87 -11.81
CA ASN A 108 -14.84 9.27 -13.13
C ASN A 108 -15.36 7.82 -13.07
N PRO A 109 -16.48 7.50 -13.73
CA PRO A 109 -17.08 6.16 -13.68
C PRO A 109 -16.26 5.11 -14.42
N ASP A 110 -15.37 5.53 -15.33
CA ASP A 110 -14.58 4.63 -16.18
C ASP A 110 -13.25 4.23 -15.53
N ARG A 111 -12.90 4.80 -14.37
CA ARG A 111 -11.66 4.45 -13.66
C ARG A 111 -11.68 2.98 -13.19
N LEU A 112 -10.50 2.38 -13.14
CA LEU A 112 -10.32 0.99 -12.72
C LEU A 112 -10.09 0.80 -11.21
N GLY A 113 -10.40 1.80 -10.38
CA GLY A 113 -10.55 1.65 -8.92
C GLY A 113 -12.00 1.30 -8.56
N MET A 114 -12.24 0.74 -7.39
CA MET A 114 -13.59 0.60 -6.86
C MET A 114 -14.16 1.99 -6.54
N SER A 115 -15.49 2.14 -6.53
CA SER A 115 -16.09 3.36 -6.03
C SER A 115 -15.97 3.44 -4.51
N VAL A 116 -15.98 4.64 -3.96
CA VAL A 116 -15.97 4.83 -2.50
C VAL A 116 -17.23 4.25 -1.86
N GLU A 117 -18.35 4.21 -2.59
CA GLU A 117 -19.61 3.60 -2.19
C GLU A 117 -19.47 2.08 -2.02
N GLU A 118 -18.83 1.39 -3.00
CA GLU A 118 -18.59 -0.06 -2.94
C GLU A 118 -17.75 -0.43 -1.73
N VAL A 119 -16.65 0.31 -1.50
CA VAL A 119 -15.74 0.02 -0.38
C VAL A 119 -16.40 0.34 0.96
N CYS A 120 -17.09 1.47 1.09
CA CYS A 120 -17.83 1.78 2.30
C CYS A 120 -18.96 0.74 2.55
N ALA A 121 -19.73 0.33 1.54
CA ALA A 121 -20.72 -0.72 1.69
C ALA A 121 -20.13 -2.05 2.17
N GLN A 122 -18.91 -2.38 1.70
CA GLN A 122 -18.18 -3.56 2.16
C GLN A 122 -17.84 -3.46 3.65
N VAL A 123 -17.27 -2.33 4.09
CA VAL A 123 -16.91 -2.11 5.50
C VAL A 123 -18.13 -2.11 6.42
N TRP A 124 -19.29 -1.60 5.96
CA TRP A 124 -20.55 -1.63 6.70
C TRP A 124 -21.33 -2.93 6.55
N CYS A 125 -20.76 -3.95 5.86
CA CYS A 125 -21.41 -5.24 5.62
C CYS A 125 -22.82 -5.09 4.99
N ARG A 126 -22.88 -4.43 3.83
CA ARG A 126 -24.14 -4.16 3.12
C ARG A 126 -24.30 -5.01 1.86
N SER A 127 -25.56 -5.27 1.44
CA SER A 127 -25.86 -6.06 0.24
C SER A 127 -25.29 -5.47 -1.04
N GLY A 128 -25.15 -4.12 -1.11
CA GLY A 128 -24.54 -3.40 -2.24
C GLY A 128 -23.03 -3.47 -2.32
N SER A 129 -22.37 -4.20 -1.42
CA SER A 129 -20.92 -4.38 -1.45
C SER A 129 -20.49 -5.50 -2.41
N PRO A 130 -19.25 -5.48 -2.91
CA PRO A 130 -18.73 -6.56 -3.75
C PRO A 130 -18.80 -7.94 -3.09
N GLY A 131 -18.51 -8.04 -1.80
CA GLY A 131 -18.59 -9.28 -1.02
C GLY A 131 -20.00 -9.59 -0.52
N ARG A 132 -20.99 -8.70 -0.71
CA ARG A 132 -22.39 -8.85 -0.24
C ARG A 132 -22.48 -9.26 1.22
N ALA A 133 -21.57 -8.77 2.06
CA ALA A 133 -21.43 -9.07 3.49
C ALA A 133 -21.29 -10.59 3.82
N ARG A 134 -20.74 -11.39 2.92
CA ARG A 134 -20.60 -12.85 3.09
C ARG A 134 -19.28 -13.28 3.70
N ASP A 135 -18.31 -12.41 3.69
CA ASP A 135 -16.97 -12.65 4.23
C ASP A 135 -16.54 -11.46 5.10
N ASN A 136 -15.33 -11.54 5.64
CA ASN A 136 -14.73 -10.43 6.39
C ASN A 136 -14.80 -9.14 5.57
N TRP A 137 -15.08 -8.03 6.24
CA TRP A 137 -15.19 -6.71 5.60
C TRP A 137 -13.92 -6.31 4.82
N SER A 138 -12.74 -6.80 5.23
CA SER A 138 -11.47 -6.53 4.54
C SER A 138 -11.17 -7.51 3.40
N HIS A 139 -11.97 -8.57 3.23
CA HIS A 139 -11.81 -9.53 2.14
C HIS A 139 -12.61 -9.07 0.92
N ILE A 140 -11.95 -8.38 0.02
CA ILE A 140 -12.55 -7.73 -1.14
C ILE A 140 -11.58 -7.76 -2.32
N GLY A 141 -12.11 -7.85 -3.51
CA GLY A 141 -11.36 -7.81 -4.76
C GLY A 141 -12.30 -7.63 -5.95
N SER A 142 -11.74 -7.29 -7.11
CA SER A 142 -12.50 -7.14 -8.35
C SER A 142 -11.59 -7.40 -9.54
N ARG A 143 -11.86 -8.48 -10.26
CA ARG A 143 -11.11 -8.81 -11.47
C ARG A 143 -11.24 -7.71 -12.54
N SER A 144 -12.44 -7.16 -12.73
CA SER A 144 -12.69 -6.10 -13.74
C SER A 144 -12.03 -4.77 -13.36
N LYS A 145 -11.65 -4.57 -12.10
CA LYS A 145 -10.96 -3.39 -11.59
C LYS A 145 -9.46 -3.63 -11.38
N HIS A 146 -8.95 -4.80 -11.80
CA HIS A 146 -7.56 -5.22 -11.61
C HIS A 146 -7.11 -5.17 -10.15
N ILE A 147 -7.98 -5.66 -9.26
CA ILE A 147 -7.73 -5.75 -7.82
C ILE A 147 -7.86 -7.20 -7.39
N ILE A 148 -6.74 -7.80 -6.98
CA ILE A 148 -6.70 -9.16 -6.45
C ILE A 148 -7.40 -9.17 -5.08
N HIS A 149 -8.21 -10.20 -4.87
CA HIS A 149 -8.96 -10.36 -3.62
C HIS A 149 -8.01 -10.48 -2.43
N SER A 150 -8.17 -9.61 -1.44
CA SER A 150 -7.43 -9.67 -0.18
C SER A 150 -7.89 -10.85 0.67
N THR A 151 -6.99 -11.37 1.49
CA THR A 151 -7.23 -12.54 2.34
C THR A 151 -6.51 -12.36 3.68
N SER A 152 -6.92 -13.12 4.69
CA SER A 152 -6.24 -13.15 6.00
C SER A 152 -4.92 -13.92 5.99
N MET A 153 -4.66 -14.70 4.95
CA MET A 153 -3.40 -15.44 4.79
C MET A 153 -2.37 -14.52 4.13
N LEU A 154 -1.64 -13.79 4.96
CA LEU A 154 -0.62 -12.85 4.49
C LEU A 154 0.44 -13.59 3.65
N ALA A 155 1.02 -12.90 2.66
CA ALA A 155 1.87 -13.43 1.59
C ALA A 155 1.18 -14.44 0.65
N GLY A 156 0.02 -15.02 1.01
CA GLY A 156 -0.71 -15.98 0.18
C GLY A 156 -1.21 -15.44 -1.15
N THR A 157 -1.29 -14.12 -1.31
CA THR A 157 -1.69 -13.49 -2.57
C THR A 157 -0.53 -13.26 -3.54
N ILE A 158 0.74 -13.36 -3.12
CA ILE A 158 1.91 -13.18 -4.01
C ILE A 158 1.92 -14.23 -5.14
N PRO A 159 1.74 -15.54 -4.88
CA PRO A 159 1.68 -16.52 -5.96
C PRO A 159 0.45 -16.31 -6.87
N VAL A 160 -0.67 -15.82 -6.34
CA VAL A 160 -1.83 -15.44 -7.15
C VAL A 160 -1.48 -14.28 -8.08
N ALA A 161 -0.82 -13.24 -7.56
CA ALA A 161 -0.35 -12.11 -8.33
C ALA A 161 0.64 -12.53 -9.44
N ALA A 162 1.58 -13.42 -9.13
CA ALA A 162 2.50 -13.98 -10.10
C ALA A 162 1.74 -14.71 -11.22
N GLY A 163 0.70 -15.47 -10.90
CA GLY A 163 -0.17 -16.13 -11.87
C GLY A 163 -0.95 -15.15 -12.75
N VAL A 164 -1.44 -14.05 -12.16
CA VAL A 164 -2.17 -13.00 -12.89
C VAL A 164 -1.29 -12.35 -13.97
N VAL A 165 -0.08 -11.88 -13.60
CA VAL A 165 0.81 -11.23 -14.58
C VAL A 165 1.46 -12.22 -15.54
N LEU A 166 1.59 -13.50 -15.17
CA LEU A 166 1.98 -14.55 -16.11
C LEU A 166 0.90 -14.73 -17.19
N ALA A 167 -0.38 -14.79 -16.80
CA ALA A 167 -1.49 -14.90 -17.73
C ALA A 167 -1.60 -13.64 -18.62
N ASP A 168 -1.45 -12.45 -18.04
CA ASP A 168 -1.42 -11.19 -18.78
C ASP A 168 -0.34 -11.20 -19.87
N ARG A 169 0.89 -11.56 -19.51
CA ARG A 169 2.02 -11.67 -20.45
C ARG A 169 1.79 -12.71 -21.55
N LEU A 170 1.19 -13.87 -21.22
CA LEU A 170 0.84 -14.89 -22.22
C LEU A 170 -0.20 -14.40 -23.21
N ASN A 171 -1.01 -13.42 -22.84
CA ASN A 171 -1.98 -12.75 -23.70
C ASN A 171 -1.42 -11.49 -24.39
N GLY A 172 -0.12 -11.21 -24.25
CA GLY A 172 0.55 -10.07 -24.88
C GLY A 172 0.48 -8.76 -24.10
N GLY A 173 0.01 -8.79 -22.84
CA GLY A 173 0.00 -7.64 -21.95
C GLY A 173 1.36 -7.34 -21.32
N ASP A 174 1.48 -6.14 -20.73
CA ASP A 174 2.67 -5.66 -20.02
C ASP A 174 2.36 -5.07 -18.64
N ALA A 175 1.19 -5.43 -18.08
CA ALA A 175 0.77 -4.99 -16.76
C ALA A 175 1.75 -5.46 -15.67
N VAL A 176 1.95 -4.63 -14.68
CA VAL A 176 2.66 -5.01 -13.45
C VAL A 176 1.67 -5.29 -12.34
N VAL A 177 2.12 -5.96 -11.27
CA VAL A 177 1.32 -6.15 -10.06
C VAL A 177 2.09 -5.70 -8.83
N LEU A 178 1.44 -4.88 -8.00
CA LEU A 178 1.94 -4.55 -6.66
C LEU A 178 1.26 -5.45 -5.64
N THR A 179 2.05 -6.18 -4.86
CA THR A 179 1.55 -6.98 -3.73
C THR A 179 1.98 -6.33 -2.42
N TYR A 180 1.04 -6.15 -1.49
CA TYR A 180 1.32 -5.54 -0.19
C TYR A 180 1.46 -6.61 0.88
N ASN A 181 2.44 -6.43 1.77
CA ASN A 181 2.77 -7.40 2.81
C ASN A 181 3.39 -6.68 4.01
N GLY A 182 3.02 -7.08 5.23
CA GLY A 182 3.77 -6.66 6.41
C GLY A 182 5.10 -7.42 6.52
N GLU A 183 6.06 -6.89 7.28
CA GLU A 183 7.39 -7.48 7.50
C GLU A 183 7.32 -8.91 8.05
N GLY A 184 6.42 -9.17 9.01
CA GLY A 184 6.23 -10.51 9.58
C GLY A 184 5.79 -11.55 8.58
N SER A 185 5.02 -11.17 7.54
CA SER A 185 4.60 -12.09 6.49
C SER A 185 5.75 -12.58 5.61
N THR A 186 6.87 -11.88 5.60
CA THR A 186 8.06 -12.25 4.81
C THR A 186 8.80 -13.46 5.36
N ALA A 187 8.47 -13.91 6.58
CA ALA A 187 9.00 -15.13 7.17
C ALA A 187 8.22 -16.39 6.76
N GLN A 188 7.09 -16.26 6.06
CA GLN A 188 6.30 -17.41 5.63
C GLN A 188 6.91 -18.11 4.42
N GLY A 189 6.81 -19.44 4.36
CA GLY A 189 7.33 -20.25 3.24
C GLY A 189 6.80 -19.80 1.89
N VAL A 190 5.49 -19.50 1.79
CA VAL A 190 4.84 -19.06 0.56
C VAL A 190 5.39 -17.75 0.00
N PHE A 191 5.91 -16.84 0.85
CA PHE A 191 6.61 -15.65 0.42
C PHE A 191 7.84 -16.03 -0.42
N HIS A 192 8.68 -16.90 0.11
CA HIS A 192 9.92 -17.34 -0.54
C HIS A 192 9.66 -18.11 -1.83
N GLU A 193 8.70 -19.01 -1.81
CA GLU A 193 8.30 -19.82 -2.99
C GLU A 193 7.80 -18.92 -4.12
N ALA A 194 6.92 -17.96 -3.81
CA ALA A 194 6.32 -17.08 -4.78
C ALA A 194 7.32 -16.09 -5.39
N ILE A 195 8.19 -15.48 -4.57
CA ILE A 195 9.24 -14.56 -5.06
C ILE A 195 10.24 -15.33 -5.92
N ASN A 196 10.65 -16.53 -5.51
CA ASN A 196 11.56 -17.37 -6.31
C ASN A 196 10.93 -17.74 -7.66
N PHE A 197 9.65 -18.13 -7.68
CA PHE A 197 8.92 -18.40 -8.94
C PHE A 197 8.89 -17.15 -9.83
N ALA A 198 8.53 -15.99 -9.27
CA ALA A 198 8.49 -14.74 -10.03
C ALA A 198 9.88 -14.37 -10.58
N ALA A 199 10.95 -14.57 -9.82
CA ALA A 199 12.34 -14.28 -10.23
C ALA A 199 12.78 -15.20 -11.39
N VAL A 200 12.58 -16.52 -11.27
CA VAL A 200 12.93 -17.51 -12.31
C VAL A 200 12.23 -17.19 -13.63
N HIS A 201 10.96 -16.81 -13.57
CA HIS A 201 10.14 -16.49 -14.75
C HIS A 201 10.20 -15.01 -15.17
N LYS A 202 10.98 -14.18 -14.47
CA LYS A 202 11.06 -12.71 -14.68
C LYS A 202 9.68 -12.06 -14.78
N LEU A 203 8.80 -12.37 -13.81
CA LEU A 203 7.46 -11.82 -13.77
C LEU A 203 7.46 -10.40 -13.18
N PRO A 204 6.64 -9.49 -13.68
CA PRO A 204 6.57 -8.10 -13.24
C PRO A 204 5.80 -7.95 -11.90
N VAL A 205 6.30 -8.60 -10.86
CA VAL A 205 5.75 -8.57 -9.49
C VAL A 205 6.59 -7.63 -8.64
N ILE A 206 6.00 -6.57 -8.12
CA ILE A 206 6.64 -5.68 -7.16
C ILE A 206 6.04 -5.97 -5.79
N THR A 207 6.86 -6.49 -4.88
CA THR A 207 6.44 -6.81 -3.51
C THR A 207 6.75 -5.64 -2.60
N ILE A 208 5.70 -4.93 -2.16
CA ILE A 208 5.77 -3.87 -1.18
C ILE A 208 5.77 -4.50 0.21
N VAL A 209 6.77 -4.20 1.01
CA VAL A 209 6.85 -4.63 2.41
C VAL A 209 6.62 -3.41 3.30
N GLU A 210 5.48 -3.37 3.96
CA GLU A 210 5.10 -2.33 4.92
C GLU A 210 5.73 -2.65 6.27
N ASN A 211 7.01 -2.32 6.42
CA ASN A 211 7.76 -2.60 7.63
C ASN A 211 7.48 -1.54 8.70
N ASN A 212 6.48 -1.81 9.53
CA ASN A 212 6.14 -0.97 10.69
C ASN A 212 6.82 -1.45 11.98
N MET A 213 7.84 -2.30 11.88
CA MET A 213 8.69 -2.87 12.92
C MET A 213 7.99 -3.87 13.86
N TRP A 214 6.70 -4.16 13.66
CA TRP A 214 5.92 -4.99 14.58
C TRP A 214 4.90 -5.86 13.88
N ALA A 215 5.12 -7.17 13.84
CA ALA A 215 4.11 -8.14 13.45
C ALA A 215 3.18 -8.43 14.63
N TYR A 216 2.06 -7.76 14.71
CA TYR A 216 1.19 -7.69 15.88
C TYR A 216 1.97 -7.15 17.10
N GLY A 217 2.35 -7.99 18.05
CA GLY A 217 3.17 -7.68 19.22
C GLY A 217 4.59 -8.26 19.19
N THR A 218 5.01 -8.82 18.05
CA THR A 218 6.37 -9.35 17.87
C THR A 218 7.23 -8.32 17.12
N PRO A 219 8.32 -7.84 17.72
CA PRO A 219 9.20 -6.90 17.04
C PRO A 219 9.99 -7.59 15.90
N VAL A 220 10.32 -6.81 14.87
CA VAL A 220 10.92 -7.31 13.62
C VAL A 220 12.23 -8.06 13.82
N GLU A 221 13.05 -7.69 14.80
CA GLU A 221 14.33 -8.33 15.11
C GLU A 221 14.18 -9.77 15.61
N LEU A 222 13.00 -10.18 16.06
CA LEU A 222 12.67 -11.57 16.41
C LEU A 222 12.15 -12.39 15.22
N GLU A 223 11.87 -11.76 14.09
CA GLU A 223 11.33 -12.40 12.89
C GLU A 223 12.28 -12.33 11.70
N CYS A 224 13.10 -11.30 11.62
CA CYS A 224 14.04 -11.08 10.53
C CYS A 224 15.47 -10.96 11.09
N PRO A 225 16.41 -11.85 10.69
CA PRO A 225 17.78 -11.83 11.20
C PRO A 225 18.63 -10.71 10.58
N THR A 226 18.10 -9.98 9.60
CA THR A 226 18.77 -8.85 8.94
C THR A 226 18.04 -7.56 9.31
N GLU A 227 18.77 -6.47 9.44
CA GLU A 227 18.22 -5.13 9.72
C GLU A 227 17.16 -4.71 8.67
N ASP A 228 17.43 -5.07 7.41
CA ASP A 228 16.55 -4.74 6.29
C ASP A 228 15.96 -6.02 5.68
N VAL A 229 14.65 -6.08 5.60
CA VAL A 229 13.92 -7.17 4.94
C VAL A 229 14.23 -7.20 3.44
N ALA A 230 14.45 -6.02 2.83
CA ALA A 230 14.82 -5.89 1.41
C ALA A 230 16.05 -6.70 1.03
N ARG A 231 16.97 -6.99 1.96
CA ARG A 231 18.16 -7.84 1.73
C ARG A 231 17.82 -9.29 1.40
N ARG A 232 16.60 -9.75 1.68
CA ARG A 232 16.14 -11.07 1.21
C ARG A 232 16.17 -11.18 -0.32
N ALA A 233 16.06 -10.06 -1.03
CA ALA A 233 16.13 -9.97 -2.49
C ALA A 233 17.44 -10.52 -3.06
N ASP A 234 18.55 -10.37 -2.34
CA ASP A 234 19.88 -10.87 -2.75
C ASP A 234 19.86 -12.40 -2.98
N GLY A 235 19.12 -13.13 -2.14
CA GLY A 235 18.97 -14.58 -2.25
C GLY A 235 18.22 -15.06 -3.50
N TYR A 236 17.45 -14.17 -4.14
CA TYR A 236 16.72 -14.45 -5.40
C TYR A 236 17.37 -13.82 -6.63
N GLY A 237 18.45 -13.03 -6.43
CA GLY A 237 19.12 -12.30 -7.52
C GLY A 237 18.26 -11.18 -8.12
N ILE A 238 17.41 -10.54 -7.34
CA ILE A 238 16.51 -9.45 -7.72
C ILE A 238 16.81 -8.17 -6.95
N PRO A 239 16.35 -6.98 -7.39
CA PRO A 239 16.53 -5.74 -6.64
C PRO A 239 15.75 -5.75 -5.32
N GLY A 240 16.43 -5.32 -4.24
CA GLY A 240 15.85 -4.92 -2.96
C GLY A 240 16.02 -3.41 -2.78
N LEU A 241 14.92 -2.69 -2.68
CA LEU A 241 14.89 -1.24 -2.50
C LEU A 241 14.36 -0.90 -1.12
N ILE A 242 14.87 0.17 -0.52
CA ILE A 242 14.40 0.66 0.79
C ILE A 242 13.87 2.07 0.59
N ALA A 243 12.66 2.32 1.08
CA ALA A 243 12.00 3.61 1.08
C ALA A 243 11.67 4.05 2.52
N ASP A 244 11.70 5.35 2.76
CA ASP A 244 11.05 5.95 3.92
C ASP A 244 9.53 5.97 3.69
N GLY A 245 8.82 5.03 4.32
CA GLY A 245 7.37 4.86 4.15
C GLY A 245 6.53 6.04 4.64
N GLN A 246 7.12 6.98 5.38
CA GLN A 246 6.48 8.22 5.81
C GLN A 246 6.76 9.40 4.86
N ASP A 247 7.66 9.25 3.88
CA ASP A 247 7.86 10.18 2.76
C ASP A 247 7.22 9.60 1.49
N VAL A 248 6.04 10.12 1.15
CA VAL A 248 5.28 9.69 -0.02
C VAL A 248 6.07 9.78 -1.33
N PHE A 249 6.99 10.76 -1.44
CA PHE A 249 7.80 10.95 -2.64
C PHE A 249 8.98 9.99 -2.72
N ASP A 250 9.56 9.60 -1.58
CA ASP A 250 10.58 8.55 -1.57
C ASP A 250 9.98 7.18 -1.92
N VAL A 251 8.79 6.88 -1.38
CA VAL A 251 8.03 5.68 -1.78
C VAL A 251 7.74 5.69 -3.28
N TYR A 252 7.22 6.82 -3.81
CA TYR A 252 6.93 6.97 -5.24
C TYR A 252 8.15 6.69 -6.10
N ASP A 253 9.31 7.30 -5.79
CA ASP A 253 10.54 7.10 -6.57
C ASP A 253 11.01 5.65 -6.58
N LYS A 254 11.02 4.99 -5.42
CA LYS A 254 11.47 3.59 -5.32
C LYS A 254 10.53 2.64 -6.06
N VAL A 255 9.23 2.87 -5.94
CA VAL A 255 8.22 2.03 -6.60
C VAL A 255 8.24 2.25 -8.11
N MET A 256 8.35 3.49 -8.60
CA MET A 256 8.47 3.75 -10.02
C MET A 256 9.75 3.14 -10.61
N THR A 257 10.86 3.20 -9.89
CA THR A 257 12.11 2.50 -10.28
C THR A 257 11.89 0.99 -10.41
N ALA A 258 11.17 0.37 -9.46
CA ALA A 258 10.84 -1.04 -9.51
C ALA A 258 9.88 -1.39 -10.67
N ILE A 259 8.88 -0.53 -10.92
CA ILE A 259 7.94 -0.68 -12.05
C ILE A 259 8.68 -0.62 -13.40
N GLU A 260 9.55 0.37 -13.59
CA GLU A 260 10.34 0.51 -14.82
C GLU A 260 11.27 -0.69 -15.03
N TYR A 261 11.92 -1.17 -13.97
CA TYR A 261 12.74 -2.39 -14.00
C TYR A 261 11.91 -3.61 -14.45
N ALA A 262 10.73 -3.78 -13.87
CA ALA A 262 9.83 -4.89 -14.19
C ALA A 262 9.29 -4.83 -15.63
N ARG A 263 8.86 -3.63 -16.10
CA ARG A 263 8.38 -3.41 -17.48
C ARG A 263 9.48 -3.62 -18.53
N ALA A 264 10.73 -3.37 -18.17
CA ALA A 264 11.88 -3.70 -19.04
C ALA A 264 12.13 -5.21 -19.15
N GLY A 265 11.29 -6.06 -18.54
CA GLY A 265 11.40 -7.52 -18.59
C GLY A 265 12.48 -8.10 -17.67
N ASN A 266 12.99 -7.33 -16.72
CA ASN A 266 14.06 -7.76 -15.81
C ASN A 266 13.56 -8.65 -14.66
N GLY A 267 12.26 -8.62 -14.34
CA GLY A 267 11.65 -9.46 -13.32
C GLY A 267 11.14 -8.70 -12.09
N PRO A 268 10.94 -9.40 -10.96
CA PRO A 268 10.35 -8.83 -9.77
C PRO A 268 11.33 -7.97 -8.96
N SER A 269 10.79 -7.25 -7.99
CA SER A 269 11.55 -6.49 -6.99
C SER A 269 10.90 -6.57 -5.62
N ILE A 270 11.68 -6.37 -4.55
CA ILE A 270 11.18 -6.12 -3.20
C ILE A 270 11.42 -4.64 -2.88
N VAL A 271 10.37 -3.93 -2.47
CA VAL A 271 10.44 -2.55 -1.98
C VAL A 271 10.00 -2.54 -0.53
N GLU A 272 10.97 -2.40 0.37
CA GLU A 272 10.72 -2.26 1.80
C GLU A 272 10.46 -0.80 2.12
N CYS A 273 9.26 -0.51 2.64
CA CYS A 273 8.86 0.81 3.10
C CYS A 273 8.91 0.82 4.63
N LYS A 274 9.97 1.42 5.20
CA LYS A 274 10.10 1.57 6.65
C LYS A 274 9.13 2.62 7.15
N THR A 275 8.26 2.24 8.06
CA THR A 275 7.15 3.08 8.50
C THR A 275 6.84 2.87 9.97
N PHE A 276 5.76 3.49 10.42
CA PHE A 276 5.27 3.39 11.79
C PHE A 276 3.75 3.24 11.83
N ARG A 277 3.28 2.37 12.70
CA ARG A 277 1.85 2.13 12.95
C ARG A 277 1.39 3.00 14.11
N ALA A 278 0.51 4.00 13.85
CA ALA A 278 0.08 4.97 14.87
C ALA A 278 -0.78 4.38 15.99
N TYR A 279 -1.45 3.25 15.72
CA TYR A 279 -2.30 2.52 16.68
C TYR A 279 -1.77 1.10 16.91
N GLY A 280 -2.39 0.34 17.79
CA GLY A 280 -2.17 -1.10 17.95
C GLY A 280 -2.39 -1.87 16.64
N HIS A 281 -2.25 -3.19 16.67
CA HIS A 281 -2.43 -4.01 15.47
C HIS A 281 -3.83 -3.84 14.87
N GLY A 282 -4.84 -3.87 15.71
CA GLY A 282 -6.24 -3.60 15.34
C GLY A 282 -6.91 -2.73 16.40
N ASP A 283 -8.18 -2.36 16.19
CA ASP A 283 -8.95 -1.51 17.11
C ASP A 283 -9.25 -2.15 18.48
N HIS A 284 -9.07 -3.47 18.58
CA HIS A 284 -9.17 -4.24 19.83
C HIS A 284 -7.85 -4.27 20.62
N ASP A 285 -6.76 -3.86 20.00
CA ASP A 285 -5.42 -3.87 20.57
C ASP A 285 -5.02 -2.46 21.00
N ASP A 286 -5.07 -2.19 22.30
CA ASP A 286 -4.49 -0.96 22.86
C ASP A 286 -3.05 -1.27 23.28
N ASP A 287 -2.12 -1.00 22.40
CA ASP A 287 -0.69 -1.20 22.62
C ASP A 287 -0.13 -0.41 23.81
N ARG A 288 -0.80 0.69 24.19
CA ARG A 288 -0.49 1.44 25.42
C ARG A 288 -0.91 0.69 26.67
N ALA A 289 -2.06 0.00 26.63
CA ALA A 289 -2.52 -0.86 27.73
C ALA A 289 -1.74 -2.18 27.75
N ALA A 290 -1.50 -2.78 26.59
CA ALA A 290 -0.71 -4.01 26.44
C ALA A 290 0.80 -3.80 26.66
N LYS A 291 1.28 -2.57 26.50
CA LYS A 291 2.66 -2.11 26.75
C LYS A 291 3.74 -2.94 26.05
N TYR A 292 3.45 -3.46 24.86
CA TYR A 292 4.45 -4.21 24.10
C TYR A 292 5.37 -3.28 23.28
N ARG A 293 4.93 -2.06 22.95
CA ARG A 293 5.78 -1.03 22.32
C ARG A 293 6.23 0.00 23.35
N PRO A 294 7.54 0.40 23.35
CA PRO A 294 8.03 1.50 24.15
C PRO A 294 7.31 2.83 23.85
N ASN A 295 7.06 3.65 24.87
CA ASN A 295 6.35 4.91 24.67
C ASN A 295 7.14 5.92 23.83
N ASP A 296 8.45 5.97 23.99
CA ASP A 296 9.36 6.82 23.22
C ASP A 296 9.34 6.46 21.73
N GLU A 297 9.35 5.17 21.38
CA GLU A 297 9.16 4.70 19.98
C GLU A 297 7.83 5.18 19.41
N VAL A 298 6.74 5.11 20.20
CA VAL A 298 5.42 5.54 19.77
C VAL A 298 5.38 7.06 19.55
N GLU A 299 6.01 7.84 20.41
CA GLU A 299 6.08 9.30 20.28
C GLU A 299 6.94 9.72 19.08
N GLU A 300 8.10 9.09 18.88
CA GLU A 300 8.97 9.32 17.74
C GLU A 300 8.27 9.00 16.41
N GLY A 301 7.66 7.81 16.32
CA GLY A 301 6.95 7.39 15.10
C GLY A 301 5.80 8.34 14.74
N ARG A 302 5.07 8.84 15.71
CA ARG A 302 3.99 9.82 15.49
C ARG A 302 4.50 11.19 15.06
N SER A 303 5.71 11.58 15.48
CA SER A 303 6.29 12.87 15.11
C SER A 303 6.57 13.01 13.61
N ARG A 304 6.64 11.90 12.89
CA ARG A 304 6.93 11.82 11.45
C ARG A 304 5.66 11.54 10.63
N ASP A 305 4.62 12.31 10.82
CA ASP A 305 3.37 12.18 10.10
C ASP A 305 3.54 12.41 8.58
N PRO A 306 3.08 11.47 7.71
CA PRO A 306 3.23 11.59 6.25
C PRO A 306 2.63 12.86 5.64
N ILE A 307 1.52 13.37 6.20
CA ILE A 307 0.90 14.62 5.77
C ILE A 307 1.84 15.79 6.07
N ALA A 308 2.42 15.83 7.28
CA ALA A 308 3.36 16.88 7.67
C ALA A 308 4.65 16.84 6.84
N VAL A 309 5.17 15.64 6.54
CA VAL A 309 6.34 15.45 5.67
C VAL A 309 6.04 15.97 4.26
N CYS A 310 4.91 15.59 3.68
CA CYS A 310 4.49 16.04 2.36
C CYS A 310 4.29 17.57 2.30
N LYS A 311 3.57 18.17 3.25
CA LYS A 311 3.36 19.62 3.34
C LYS A 311 4.67 20.39 3.36
N ARG A 312 5.62 19.96 4.20
CA ARG A 312 6.95 20.58 4.29
C ARG A 312 7.67 20.56 2.94
N TYR A 313 7.71 19.40 2.28
CA TYR A 313 8.30 19.26 0.95
C TYR A 313 7.65 20.19 -0.08
N LEU A 314 6.32 20.28 -0.10
CA LEU A 314 5.60 21.14 -1.04
C LEU A 314 5.87 22.63 -0.81
N VAL A 315 5.97 23.05 0.46
CA VAL A 315 6.33 24.43 0.82
C VAL A 315 7.77 24.74 0.41
N GLU A 316 8.73 23.83 0.63
CA GLU A 316 10.13 23.99 0.24
C GLU A 316 10.29 24.09 -1.29
N LYS A 317 9.45 23.37 -2.04
CA LYS A 317 9.41 23.44 -3.52
C LYS A 317 8.65 24.65 -4.07
N GLY A 318 7.92 25.37 -3.22
CA GLY A 318 7.09 26.49 -3.63
C GLY A 318 5.80 26.09 -4.34
N TYR A 319 5.36 24.83 -4.22
CA TYR A 319 4.10 24.33 -4.77
C TYR A 319 2.91 24.60 -3.84
N LEU A 320 3.18 24.83 -2.56
CA LEU A 320 2.20 25.15 -1.53
C LEU A 320 2.71 26.36 -0.72
N SER A 321 1.89 27.37 -0.51
CA SER A 321 2.23 28.47 0.39
C SER A 321 2.15 28.02 1.86
N LYS A 322 2.84 28.71 2.77
CA LYS A 322 2.76 28.44 4.20
C LYS A 322 1.34 28.59 4.73
N ALA A 323 0.58 29.58 4.26
CA ALA A 323 -0.80 29.80 4.67
C ALA A 323 -1.73 28.65 4.23
N GLU A 324 -1.56 28.14 3.01
CA GLU A 324 -2.30 26.96 2.54
C GLU A 324 -1.92 25.69 3.33
N ALA A 325 -0.63 25.52 3.65
CA ALA A 325 -0.17 24.39 4.46
C ALA A 325 -0.78 24.40 5.88
N GLU A 326 -1.08 25.56 6.42
CA GLU A 326 -1.71 25.75 7.74
C GLU A 326 -3.24 25.74 7.69
N GLN A 327 -3.86 25.56 6.53
CA GLN A 327 -5.31 25.58 6.38
C GLN A 327 -6.00 24.35 7.00
N TYR A 328 -5.36 23.18 6.90
CA TYR A 328 -5.90 21.90 7.40
C TYR A 328 -4.90 21.24 8.34
N HIS A 329 -5.39 20.66 9.45
CA HIS A 329 -4.56 20.18 10.56
C HIS A 329 -4.85 18.72 10.92
N ALA A 330 -4.94 17.83 9.92
CA ALA A 330 -5.16 16.41 10.15
C ALA A 330 -3.90 15.70 10.69
N GLU A 331 -2.72 16.28 10.44
CA GLU A 331 -1.45 15.74 10.91
C GLU A 331 -1.35 15.76 12.42
N ASN A 332 -0.72 14.76 12.99
CA ASN A 332 -0.51 14.57 14.42
C ASN A 332 -1.79 14.51 15.28
N LYS A 333 -2.97 14.41 14.64
CA LYS A 333 -4.24 14.24 15.35
C LYS A 333 -4.68 12.78 15.34
N GLY A 334 -4.93 12.23 16.52
CA GLY A 334 -5.62 10.94 16.63
C GLY A 334 -7.05 11.04 16.09
N ALA A 335 -7.61 9.92 15.63
CA ALA A 335 -8.93 9.86 15.01
C ALA A 335 -10.06 10.45 15.88
N GLN A 336 -9.91 10.48 17.20
CA GLN A 336 -10.90 11.07 18.12
C GLN A 336 -10.88 12.58 18.13
N GLN A 337 -9.71 13.16 17.94
CA GLN A 337 -9.47 14.61 18.00
C GLN A 337 -9.73 15.28 16.65
N ALA A 338 -9.47 14.58 15.54
CA ALA A 338 -9.67 15.10 14.21
C ALA A 338 -11.16 15.34 13.94
N THR A 339 -11.50 16.45 13.29
CA THR A 339 -12.86 16.84 12.88
C THR A 339 -12.92 16.99 11.36
N ASP A 340 -14.10 17.17 10.79
CA ASP A 340 -14.25 17.41 9.35
C ASP A 340 -13.54 18.70 8.90
N GLU A 341 -13.36 19.68 9.80
CA GLU A 341 -12.68 20.96 9.53
C GLU A 341 -11.17 20.81 9.36
N ASP A 342 -10.60 19.70 9.83
CA ASP A 342 -9.17 19.39 9.68
C ASP A 342 -8.80 18.86 8.28
N PHE A 343 -9.78 18.71 7.39
CA PHE A 343 -9.61 18.12 6.06
C PHE A 343 -10.18 19.02 4.96
N PRO A 344 -9.64 18.94 3.73
CA PRO A 344 -10.22 19.64 2.59
C PRO A 344 -11.70 19.29 2.38
N PRO A 345 -12.58 20.27 2.11
CA PRO A 345 -14.00 20.05 2.00
C PRO A 345 -14.42 19.05 0.93
N ASP A 346 -13.69 18.96 -0.16
CA ASP A 346 -13.93 18.01 -1.25
C ASP A 346 -13.54 16.58 -0.86
N VAL A 347 -12.49 16.39 -0.06
CA VAL A 347 -12.13 15.10 0.57
C VAL A 347 -13.26 14.64 1.48
N VAL A 348 -13.75 15.55 2.33
CA VAL A 348 -14.87 15.28 3.25
C VAL A 348 -16.11 14.90 2.47
N ALA A 349 -16.47 15.66 1.44
CA ALA A 349 -17.65 15.42 0.61
C ALA A 349 -17.59 14.08 -0.12
N TYR A 350 -16.42 13.76 -0.72
CA TYR A 350 -16.20 12.51 -1.44
C TYR A 350 -16.40 11.29 -0.54
N LEU A 351 -15.75 11.27 0.62
CA LEU A 351 -15.90 10.12 1.53
C LEU A 351 -17.30 10.05 2.14
N LYS A 352 -17.92 11.20 2.45
CA LYS A 352 -19.27 11.25 2.99
C LYS A 352 -20.29 10.61 2.04
N LYS A 353 -20.14 10.78 0.73
CA LYS A 353 -20.95 10.12 -0.30
C LYS A 353 -20.95 8.59 -0.11
N GLY A 354 -19.75 7.98 0.05
CA GLY A 354 -19.62 6.54 0.29
C GLY A 354 -20.24 6.09 1.62
N VAL A 355 -19.97 6.83 2.70
CA VAL A 355 -20.53 6.53 4.03
C VAL A 355 -22.05 6.64 4.04
N ASP A 356 -22.63 7.70 3.46
CA ASP A 356 -24.07 7.90 3.37
C ASP A 356 -24.74 6.78 2.54
N TYR A 357 -24.10 6.36 1.45
CA TYR A 357 -24.55 5.20 0.66
C TYR A 357 -24.56 3.93 1.52
N ALA A 358 -23.47 3.63 2.21
CA ALA A 358 -23.35 2.44 3.07
C ALA A 358 -24.39 2.42 4.18
N ILE A 359 -24.63 3.55 4.85
CA ILE A 359 -25.64 3.66 5.92
C ILE A 359 -27.06 3.41 5.40
N LYS A 360 -27.38 3.88 4.20
CA LYS A 360 -28.71 3.73 3.57
C LYS A 360 -28.92 2.38 2.90
N SER A 361 -27.84 1.67 2.57
CA SER A 361 -27.89 0.37 1.90
C SER A 361 -28.45 -0.71 2.84
N PRO A 362 -29.29 -1.64 2.34
CA PRO A 362 -29.86 -2.70 3.15
C PRO A 362 -28.79 -3.70 3.61
N THR A 363 -29.04 -4.39 4.71
CA THR A 363 -28.32 -5.60 5.09
C THR A 363 -28.77 -6.76 4.19
N PRO A 364 -27.89 -7.77 3.94
CA PRO A 364 -28.30 -8.96 3.21
C PRO A 364 -29.49 -9.66 3.87
N PRO A 365 -30.45 -10.16 3.09
CA PRO A 365 -31.52 -10.99 3.61
C PRO A 365 -30.97 -12.25 4.27
N ALA A 366 -31.59 -12.70 5.37
CA ALA A 366 -31.15 -13.89 6.10
C ALA A 366 -31.15 -15.16 5.22
N GLU A 367 -32.11 -15.24 4.29
CA GLU A 367 -32.26 -16.34 3.35
C GLU A 367 -31.06 -16.53 2.43
N GLU A 368 -30.35 -15.45 2.15
CA GLU A 368 -29.14 -15.49 1.34
C GLU A 368 -27.94 -16.12 2.07
N GLY A 369 -28.01 -16.30 3.41
CA GLY A 369 -26.90 -16.77 4.21
C GLY A 369 -26.33 -18.13 3.78
N GLY A 370 -27.15 -19.02 3.25
CA GLY A 370 -26.76 -20.34 2.74
C GLY A 370 -26.48 -20.41 1.23
N MET A 371 -26.71 -19.32 0.49
CA MET A 371 -26.54 -19.31 -0.96
C MET A 371 -25.06 -19.20 -1.36
N TRP A 372 -24.70 -19.84 -2.47
CA TRP A 372 -23.33 -19.79 -3.07
C TRP A 372 -22.20 -20.32 -2.17
N VAL A 373 -22.52 -21.14 -1.17
CA VAL A 373 -21.52 -21.81 -0.32
C VAL A 373 -20.87 -22.95 -1.11
N PHE A 374 -21.65 -23.61 -1.98
CA PHE A 374 -21.19 -24.65 -2.87
C PHE A 374 -21.59 -24.32 -4.31
N ALA A 375 -20.84 -24.87 -5.27
CA ALA A 375 -21.26 -24.86 -6.67
C ALA A 375 -22.52 -25.73 -6.84
N GLU A 376 -23.51 -25.21 -7.57
CA GLU A 376 -24.69 -25.97 -7.97
C GLU A 376 -24.39 -26.86 -9.18
#